data_85533dc8afa360e9fa959b4cffbd806c
#
_entry.id   85533dc8afa360e9fa959b4cffbd806c
#
_cell.length_a   1.000
_cell.length_b   1.000
_cell.length_c   1.000
_cell.angle_alpha   90.00
_cell.angle_beta   90.00
_cell.angle_gamma   90.00
#
_symmetry.space_group_name_H-M   'P 1'
#
loop_
_entity.id
_entity.type
_entity.pdbx_description
1 polymer ?
#
loop_
_entity_poly.entity_id
_entity_poly.type
_entity_poly.pdbx_seq_one_letter_code
_entity_poly.pdbx_strand_id
1 'polypeptide(L)'
;LHSFPTRRSSDLTDDRHPESAFCDSWKEYGFQIDNDRISLLSIVIYDPYTDAVFVGHTGILIKYSDYYLFVEKIAFEQPYQATKVQTIDELLDILSLRPEYFGEEGEPGPFVYHNGDYIGTLKRAT
;
A
#
# COMPACT_ATOMS: atom_id res chain seq x y z
N LEU A 1 5.16 15.43 -8.29
CA LEU A 1 4.32 14.52 -7.50
C LEU A 1 4.11 15.11 -6.12
N HIS A 2 2.87 15.31 -5.77
CA HIS A 2 2.53 15.72 -4.42
C HIS A 2 2.56 14.49 -3.51
N SER A 3 3.31 14.60 -2.41
CA SER A 3 3.29 13.53 -1.43
C SER A 3 1.95 13.50 -0.73
N PHE A 4 1.48 12.29 -0.43
CA PHE A 4 0.25 12.11 0.33
C PHE A 4 0.49 12.59 1.76
N PRO A 5 -0.38 13.44 2.32
CA PRO A 5 -0.16 13.95 3.68
C PRO A 5 -0.16 12.82 4.70
N THR A 6 0.78 12.88 5.62
CA THR A 6 0.88 11.94 6.72
C THR A 6 -0.15 12.29 7.79
N ARG A 7 -0.89 11.31 8.26
CA ARG A 7 -1.85 11.47 9.34
C ARG A 7 -1.33 10.70 10.57
N ARG A 8 -1.23 11.40 11.69
CA ARG A 8 -0.75 10.80 12.94
C ARG A 8 -1.78 9.82 13.50
N SER A 9 -1.30 8.77 14.18
CA SER A 9 -2.21 7.83 14.87
C SER A 9 -3.06 8.55 15.92
N SER A 10 -2.51 9.57 16.57
CA SER A 10 -3.24 10.37 17.56
C SER A 10 -4.39 11.17 16.95
N ASP A 11 -4.40 11.39 15.64
CA ASP A 11 -5.49 12.06 14.93
C ASP A 11 -6.66 11.10 14.66
N LEU A 12 -6.47 9.80 14.93
CA LEU A 12 -7.51 8.80 14.80
C LEU A 12 -8.35 8.81 16.07
N THR A 13 -9.65 8.61 15.91
CA THR A 13 -10.52 8.40 17.08
C THR A 13 -10.22 7.04 17.68
N ASP A 14 -10.58 6.84 18.95
CA ASP A 14 -10.33 5.60 19.68
C ASP A 14 -10.92 4.37 18.98
N ASP A 15 -11.97 4.55 18.17
CA ASP A 15 -12.65 3.49 17.44
C ASP A 15 -12.05 3.20 16.07
N ARG A 16 -11.05 3.99 15.63
CA ARG A 16 -10.47 3.83 14.31
C ARG A 16 -9.15 3.08 14.36
N HIS A 17 -9.00 2.13 13.43
CA HIS A 17 -7.75 1.43 13.23
C HIS A 17 -6.78 2.28 12.39
N PRO A 18 -5.44 2.12 12.55
CA PRO A 18 -4.47 2.88 11.75
C PRO A 18 -4.69 2.77 10.25
N GLU A 19 -5.18 1.62 9.76
CA GLU A 19 -5.44 1.41 8.33
C GLU A 19 -6.52 2.32 7.78
N SER A 20 -7.44 2.81 8.60
CA SER A 20 -8.50 3.69 8.13
C SER A 20 -8.02 5.12 7.85
N ALA A 21 -6.88 5.51 8.42
CA ALA A 21 -6.34 6.86 8.22
C ALA A 21 -6.04 7.16 6.75
N PHE A 22 -5.48 6.18 6.04
CA PHE A 22 -5.19 6.35 4.62
C PHE A 22 -6.47 6.45 3.79
N CYS A 23 -7.44 5.59 4.04
CA CYS A 23 -8.74 5.63 3.34
C CYS A 23 -9.46 6.96 3.58
N ASP A 24 -9.44 7.46 4.80
CA ASP A 24 -10.08 8.73 5.15
C ASP A 24 -9.42 9.88 4.39
N SER A 25 -8.10 9.93 4.35
CA SER A 25 -7.37 10.96 3.62
C SER A 25 -7.59 10.86 2.13
N TRP A 26 -7.64 9.65 1.59
CA TRP A 26 -7.92 9.43 0.16
C TRP A 26 -9.28 10.04 -0.22
N LYS A 27 -10.30 9.78 0.58
CA LYS A 27 -11.65 10.32 0.37
C LYS A 27 -11.69 11.83 0.55
N GLU A 28 -11.00 12.33 1.56
CA GLU A 28 -10.94 13.76 1.85
C GLU A 28 -10.35 14.56 0.70
N TYR A 29 -9.31 14.02 0.04
CA TYR A 29 -8.69 14.67 -1.11
C TYR A 29 -9.44 14.44 -2.41
N GLY A 30 -10.45 13.57 -2.41
CA GLY A 30 -11.29 13.34 -3.58
C GLY A 30 -10.58 12.62 -4.72
N PHE A 31 -9.56 11.83 -4.43
CA PHE A 31 -8.86 11.07 -5.47
C PHE A 31 -9.79 10.04 -6.11
N GLN A 32 -9.77 9.99 -7.44
CA GLN A 32 -10.53 9.02 -8.21
C GLN A 32 -9.64 8.42 -9.30
N ILE A 33 -9.74 7.10 -9.46
CA ILE A 33 -9.10 6.39 -10.56
C ILE A 33 -10.21 5.71 -11.34
N ASP A 34 -10.46 6.24 -12.54
CA ASP A 34 -11.54 5.77 -13.40
C ASP A 34 -10.97 4.98 -14.57
N ASN A 35 -10.63 3.73 -14.30
CA ASN A 35 -10.11 2.82 -15.31
C ASN A 35 -10.37 1.37 -14.91
N ASP A 36 -10.92 0.59 -15.84
CA ASP A 36 -11.28 -0.80 -15.58
C ASP A 36 -10.09 -1.75 -15.51
N ARG A 37 -8.96 -1.38 -16.09
CA ARG A 37 -7.79 -2.26 -16.22
C ARG A 37 -6.61 -1.81 -15.40
N ILE A 38 -6.45 -0.52 -15.21
CA ILE A 38 -5.28 0.07 -14.55
C ILE A 38 -5.71 0.61 -13.20
N SER A 39 -4.99 0.21 -12.17
CA SER A 39 -5.26 0.66 -10.81
C SER A 39 -3.96 0.91 -10.07
N LEU A 40 -4.07 1.61 -8.95
CA LEU A 40 -2.94 1.96 -8.09
C LEU A 40 -2.94 1.06 -6.87
N LEU A 41 -1.79 0.43 -6.60
CA LEU A 41 -1.57 -0.31 -5.37
C LEU A 41 -0.59 0.47 -4.50
N SER A 42 -0.97 0.75 -3.26
CA SER A 42 -0.15 1.51 -2.32
C SER A 42 0.16 0.67 -1.09
N ILE A 43 1.42 0.70 -0.68
CA ILE A 43 1.89 0.09 0.56
C ILE A 43 2.08 1.22 1.57
N VAL A 44 1.29 1.18 2.64
CA VAL A 44 1.30 2.22 3.67
C VAL A 44 1.97 1.68 4.92
N ILE A 45 2.98 2.40 5.38
CA ILE A 45 3.85 1.98 6.46
C ILE A 45 3.61 2.87 7.67
N TYR A 46 3.63 2.25 8.85
CA TYR A 46 3.58 2.96 10.12
C TYR A 46 4.98 3.38 10.55
N ASP A 47 5.10 4.64 10.95
CA ASP A 47 6.34 5.19 11.50
C ASP A 47 6.16 5.42 13.00
N PRO A 48 6.83 4.64 13.85
CA PRO A 48 6.69 4.78 15.30
C PRO A 48 7.29 6.08 15.84
N TYR A 49 8.26 6.67 15.13
CA TYR A 49 8.91 7.90 15.59
C TYR A 49 8.00 9.11 15.50
N THR A 50 7.17 9.16 14.47
CA THR A 50 6.22 10.25 14.25
C THR A 50 4.79 9.88 14.61
N ASP A 51 4.56 8.61 14.97
CA ASP A 51 3.22 8.06 15.25
C ASP A 51 2.26 8.36 14.10
N ALA A 52 2.68 8.04 12.90
CA ALA A 52 1.97 8.37 11.68
C ALA A 52 2.08 7.24 10.66
N VAL A 53 1.26 7.31 9.62
CA VAL A 53 1.34 6.41 8.47
C VAL A 53 1.74 7.20 7.23
N PHE A 54 2.49 6.57 6.35
CA PHE A 54 2.95 7.19 5.10
C PHE A 54 2.98 6.16 3.98
N VAL A 55 2.91 6.64 2.74
CA VAL A 55 3.03 5.76 1.57
C VAL A 55 4.50 5.41 1.40
N GLY A 56 4.82 4.14 1.66
CA GLY A 56 6.19 3.65 1.55
C GLY A 56 6.53 3.14 0.15
N HIS A 57 5.54 2.69 -0.60
CA HIS A 57 5.72 2.18 -1.95
C HIS A 57 4.42 2.23 -2.74
N THR A 58 4.54 2.42 -4.05
CA THR A 58 3.39 2.46 -4.95
C THR A 58 3.76 1.76 -6.25
N GLY A 59 2.80 1.02 -6.78
CA GLY A 59 2.93 0.39 -8.08
C GLY A 59 1.62 0.44 -8.85
N ILE A 60 1.71 0.14 -10.13
CA ILE A 60 0.56 0.09 -11.03
C ILE A 60 0.15 -1.37 -11.21
N LEU A 61 -1.12 -1.65 -10.99
CA LEU A 61 -1.69 -2.98 -11.23
C LEU A 61 -2.46 -2.95 -12.54
N ILE A 62 -2.10 -3.85 -13.45
CA ILE A 62 -2.77 -3.97 -14.75
C ILE A 62 -3.52 -5.30 -14.77
N LYS A 63 -4.83 -5.23 -14.99
CA LYS A 63 -5.69 -6.41 -15.04
C LYS A 63 -5.84 -6.91 -16.46
N TYR A 64 -5.50 -8.19 -16.65
CA TYR A 64 -5.78 -8.94 -17.88
C TYR A 64 -6.85 -9.99 -17.59
N SER A 65 -7.30 -10.71 -18.62
CA SER A 65 -8.37 -11.70 -18.45
C SER A 65 -8.01 -12.84 -17.48
N ASP A 66 -6.75 -13.29 -17.50
CA ASP A 66 -6.32 -14.47 -16.74
C ASP A 66 -5.27 -14.18 -15.68
N TYR A 67 -4.78 -12.94 -15.60
CA TYR A 67 -3.69 -12.59 -14.69
C TYR A 67 -3.62 -11.09 -14.46
N TYR A 68 -2.74 -10.69 -13.54
CA TYR A 68 -2.39 -9.28 -13.29
C TYR A 68 -0.90 -9.09 -13.53
N LEU A 69 -0.53 -7.89 -13.97
CA LEU A 69 0.85 -7.43 -13.92
C LEU A 69 0.95 -6.32 -12.88
N PHE A 70 1.92 -6.44 -12.00
CA PHE A 70 2.25 -5.39 -11.05
C PHE A 70 3.52 -4.70 -11.52
N VAL A 71 3.39 -3.44 -11.94
CA VAL A 71 4.49 -2.65 -12.51
C VAL A 71 4.98 -1.69 -11.44
N GLU A 72 6.26 -1.77 -11.10
CA GLU A 72 6.83 -1.00 -10.01
C GLU A 72 8.28 -0.65 -10.28
N LYS A 73 8.78 0.32 -9.55
CA LYS A 73 10.20 0.66 -9.51
C LYS A 73 10.69 0.44 -8.09
N ILE A 74 11.51 -0.59 -7.90
CA ILE A 74 11.93 -0.99 -6.55
C ILE A 74 12.95 -0.01 -5.96
N ALA A 75 13.85 0.50 -6.79
CA ALA A 75 14.86 1.45 -6.34
C ALA A 75 15.02 2.56 -7.36
N PHE A 76 15.43 3.72 -6.88
CA PHE A 76 15.55 4.91 -7.71
C PHE A 76 16.43 4.69 -8.96
N GLU A 77 17.53 3.98 -8.80
CA GLU A 77 18.50 3.72 -9.86
C GLU A 77 18.21 2.49 -10.71
N GLN A 78 17.13 1.75 -10.39
CA GLN A 78 16.77 0.54 -11.13
C GLN A 78 15.64 0.82 -12.12
N PRO A 79 15.54 0.02 -13.20
CA PRO A 79 14.43 0.16 -14.13
C PRO A 79 13.11 -0.30 -13.50
N TYR A 80 12.01 0.07 -14.14
CA TYR A 80 10.72 -0.52 -13.81
C TYR A 80 10.74 -2.02 -14.09
N GLN A 81 10.03 -2.77 -13.25
CA GLN A 81 9.85 -4.19 -13.47
C GLN A 81 8.36 -4.55 -13.37
N ALA A 82 7.99 -5.65 -14.00
CA ALA A 82 6.63 -6.16 -13.96
C ALA A 82 6.63 -7.57 -13.38
N THR A 83 5.77 -7.80 -12.41
CA THR A 83 5.57 -9.11 -11.80
C THR A 83 4.20 -9.63 -12.21
N LYS A 84 4.17 -10.84 -12.79
CA LYS A 84 2.93 -11.49 -13.19
C LYS A 84 2.41 -12.34 -12.03
N VAL A 85 1.14 -12.12 -11.67
CA VAL A 85 0.45 -12.92 -10.64
C VAL A 85 -0.92 -13.32 -11.13
N GLN A 86 -1.43 -14.43 -10.60
CA GLN A 86 -2.77 -14.91 -10.96
C GLN A 86 -3.86 -14.20 -10.16
N THR A 87 -3.55 -13.85 -8.91
CA THR A 87 -4.50 -13.24 -8.00
C THR A 87 -3.83 -12.11 -7.23
N ILE A 88 -4.65 -11.23 -6.65
CA ILE A 88 -4.15 -10.17 -5.76
C ILE A 88 -3.56 -10.79 -4.49
N ASP A 89 -4.15 -11.87 -3.98
CA ASP A 89 -3.60 -12.54 -2.80
C ASP A 89 -2.18 -13.05 -3.03
N GLU A 90 -1.91 -13.59 -4.21
CA GLU A 90 -0.55 -14.00 -4.59
C GLU A 90 0.42 -12.82 -4.58
N LEU A 91 -0.05 -11.66 -5.06
CA LEU A 91 0.77 -10.44 -5.03
C LEU A 91 1.05 -10.01 -3.58
N LEU A 92 0.06 -10.06 -2.70
CA LEU A 92 0.26 -9.73 -1.29
C LEU A 92 1.27 -10.66 -0.63
N ASP A 93 1.25 -11.94 -0.98
CA ASP A 93 2.24 -12.90 -0.48
C ASP A 93 3.65 -12.54 -0.93
N ILE A 94 3.81 -12.16 -2.19
CA ILE A 94 5.11 -11.72 -2.73
C ILE A 94 5.60 -10.47 -2.02
N LEU A 95 4.73 -9.48 -1.84
CA LEU A 95 5.09 -8.24 -1.16
C LEU A 95 5.43 -8.48 0.31
N SER A 96 4.81 -9.47 0.94
CA SER A 96 5.10 -9.84 2.32
C SER A 96 6.50 -10.41 2.52
N LEU A 97 7.17 -10.81 1.45
CA LEU A 97 8.56 -11.31 1.52
C LEU A 97 9.61 -10.19 1.55
N ARG A 98 9.19 -8.93 1.42
CA ARG A 98 10.10 -7.79 1.38
C ARG A 98 10.32 -7.21 2.78
N PRO A 99 11.49 -7.44 3.38
CA PRO A 99 11.73 -7.00 4.77
C PRO A 99 11.73 -5.48 4.94
N GLU A 100 12.03 -4.73 3.88
CA GLU A 100 12.08 -3.26 3.92
C GLU A 100 10.75 -2.60 4.24
N TYR A 101 9.63 -3.32 4.09
CA TYR A 101 8.31 -2.79 4.43
C TYR A 101 7.96 -2.93 5.90
N PHE A 102 8.71 -3.74 6.64
CA PHE A 102 8.41 -4.07 8.03
C PHE A 102 9.32 -3.31 8.99
N GLY A 103 8.74 -2.80 10.06
CA GLY A 103 9.48 -2.25 11.17
C GLY A 103 9.78 -3.31 12.22
N GLU A 104 9.70 -2.93 13.49
CA GLU A 104 9.91 -3.86 14.58
C GLU A 104 8.68 -4.76 14.77
N GLU A 105 8.91 -5.92 15.39
CA GLU A 105 7.84 -6.84 15.70
C GLU A 105 6.80 -6.18 16.60
N GLY A 106 5.53 -6.39 16.26
CA GLY A 106 4.42 -5.80 17.00
C GLY A 106 3.93 -4.46 16.48
N GLU A 107 4.64 -3.84 15.55
CA GLU A 107 4.17 -2.61 14.93
C GLU A 107 3.01 -2.90 13.96
N PRO A 108 2.04 -1.96 13.85
CA PRO A 108 0.95 -2.14 12.91
C PRO A 108 1.41 -2.06 11.45
N GLY A 109 0.70 -2.76 10.56
CA GLY A 109 0.98 -2.74 9.12
C GLY A 109 2.05 -3.73 8.70
N PRO A 110 2.57 -3.60 7.46
CA PRO A 110 2.19 -2.65 6.40
C PRO A 110 0.78 -2.89 5.85
N PHE A 111 0.09 -1.81 5.52
CA PHE A 111 -1.27 -1.86 5.00
C PHE A 111 -1.28 -1.69 3.48
N VAL A 112 -2.12 -2.45 2.78
CA VAL A 112 -2.20 -2.41 1.32
C VAL A 112 -3.54 -1.84 0.89
N TYR A 113 -3.47 -0.90 -0.05
CA TYR A 113 -4.64 -0.22 -0.59
C TYR A 113 -4.68 -0.35 -2.11
N HIS A 114 -5.87 -0.61 -2.62
CA HIS A 114 -6.13 -0.70 -4.05
C HIS A 114 -7.07 0.44 -4.45
N ASN A 115 -6.57 1.38 -5.24
CA ASN A 115 -7.30 2.62 -5.55
C ASN A 115 -7.85 3.31 -4.30
N GLY A 116 -7.06 3.30 -3.22
CA GLY A 116 -7.46 3.92 -1.95
C GLY A 116 -8.28 3.03 -1.02
N ASP A 117 -8.71 1.85 -1.47
CA ASP A 117 -9.48 0.92 -0.65
C ASP A 117 -8.55 -0.07 0.05
N TYR A 118 -8.73 -0.23 1.36
CA TYR A 118 -7.95 -1.18 2.13
C TYR A 118 -8.28 -2.61 1.72
N ILE A 119 -7.26 -3.40 1.34
CA ILE A 119 -7.45 -4.78 0.89
C ILE A 119 -6.71 -5.82 1.76
N GLY A 120 -5.87 -5.39 2.67
CA GLY A 120 -5.19 -6.32 3.56
C GLY A 120 -3.94 -5.76 4.18
N THR A 121 -3.39 -6.51 5.13
CA THR A 121 -2.15 -6.18 5.82
C THR A 121 -1.11 -7.23 5.48
N LEU A 122 0.09 -6.80 5.13
CA LEU A 122 1.19 -7.72 4.85
C LEU A 122 1.62 -8.40 6.14
N LYS A 123 2.00 -9.67 6.04
CA LYS A 123 2.43 -10.48 7.18
C LYS A 123 3.89 -10.85 7.02
N ARG A 124 4.67 -10.56 8.06
CA ARG A 124 6.08 -10.93 8.09
C ARG A 124 6.23 -12.44 7.91
N ALA A 125 7.11 -12.84 7.02
CA ALA A 125 7.47 -14.24 6.84
C ALA A 125 8.22 -14.73 8.10
N THR A 126 7.80 -15.88 8.60
CA THR A 126 8.44 -16.50 9.77
C THR A 126 9.55 -17.48 9.33
#